data_84ba26a5b3374e726d0a6533fe78cbf3
#
_entry.id   84ba26a5b3374e726d0a6533fe78cbf3
#
_cell.length_a   1.000
_cell.length_b   1.000
_cell.length_c   1.000
_cell.angle_alpha   90.00
_cell.angle_beta   90.00
_cell.angle_gamma   90.00
#
_symmetry.space_group_name_H-M   'P 1'
#
loop_
_entity.id
_entity.type
_entity.pdbx_description
1 polymer ?
#
loop_
_entity_poly.entity_id
_entity_poly.type
_entity_poly.pdbx_seq_one_letter_code
_entity_poly.pdbx_strand_id
1 'polypeptide(L)'
;DHVIEILETVEEEKIIVNRLIQLKRAGFKIAVDDYKIGYKNEEFIDLADYIKVDFIANSIDDIRQLSKKEKFKKKILLAEKVENEEMHKLAMELNYKLFQGFYYAKPIVHKGNYISINVKSCLEIIRKLNTPKFTQSGERFVDLLKISRYIERDPVLAFKVLRIANSMRVNIYIKIDSIQRAVSLLGYRKLNRWLKILLFQEVKTRGKNRDRLNKEVIRTIIIRTSFVENIISETPNLKEYQGEMILTSMIDMFDILFDMTMEEIVESLDLSGDISDALLNEKGLLYKLLHLLRSYEAGNWEEVGDMCHMIGIDYTKLPEIYTKSVKDSREILEDLEKL
;
A
#
# COMPACT_ATOMS: atom_id res chain seq x y z
N ASP A 1 17.66 1.56 -2.71
CA ASP A 1 18.52 1.43 -1.52
C ASP A 1 17.81 0.53 -0.52
N HIS A 2 18.48 -0.52 -0.02
CA HIS A 2 17.93 -1.41 0.99
C HIS A 2 18.46 -1.01 2.36
N VAL A 3 17.57 -1.01 3.36
CA VAL A 3 17.90 -0.76 4.77
C VAL A 3 17.77 -2.08 5.52
N ILE A 4 18.76 -2.41 6.34
CA ILE A 4 18.77 -3.58 7.21
C ILE A 4 18.45 -3.09 8.61
N GLU A 5 17.41 -3.63 9.21
CA GLU A 5 17.00 -3.29 10.58
C GLU A 5 17.61 -4.28 11.57
N ILE A 6 18.17 -3.74 12.64
CA ILE A 6 18.68 -4.50 13.79
C ILE A 6 17.61 -4.43 14.85
N LEU A 7 16.93 -5.55 15.10
CA LEU A 7 15.88 -5.63 16.11
C LEU A 7 16.45 -5.47 17.52
N GLU A 8 15.63 -5.01 18.46
CA GLU A 8 16.01 -4.78 19.85
C GLU A 8 16.47 -6.05 20.60
N THR A 9 16.10 -7.22 20.08
CA THR A 9 16.46 -8.54 20.65
C THR A 9 17.83 -9.03 20.23
N VAL A 10 18.48 -8.37 19.26
CA VAL A 10 19.80 -8.77 18.75
C VAL A 10 20.88 -8.32 19.73
N GLU A 11 21.66 -9.27 20.25
CA GLU A 11 22.80 -8.99 21.12
C GLU A 11 24.02 -8.56 20.30
N GLU A 12 24.84 -7.65 20.90
CA GLU A 12 26.05 -7.13 20.30
C GLU A 12 27.18 -8.15 20.37
N GLU A 13 27.17 -9.08 19.40
CA GLU A 13 28.26 -10.05 19.21
C GLU A 13 29.22 -9.60 18.11
N LYS A 14 30.51 -9.85 18.29
CA LYS A 14 31.56 -9.50 17.29
C LYS A 14 31.28 -10.04 15.89
N ILE A 15 30.64 -11.20 15.78
CA ILE A 15 30.27 -11.79 14.50
C ILE A 15 29.23 -10.98 13.77
N ILE A 16 28.23 -10.49 14.51
CA ILE A 16 27.13 -9.66 13.98
C ILE A 16 27.69 -8.29 13.56
N VAL A 17 28.47 -7.65 14.44
CA VAL A 17 29.11 -6.36 14.16
C VAL A 17 29.95 -6.43 12.89
N ASN A 18 30.80 -7.47 12.74
CA ASN A 18 31.61 -7.68 11.54
C ASN A 18 30.75 -7.88 10.28
N ARG A 19 29.61 -8.58 10.40
CA ARG A 19 28.68 -8.75 9.29
C ARG A 19 28.02 -7.45 8.88
N LEU A 20 27.60 -6.63 9.83
CA LEU A 20 27.03 -5.30 9.57
C LEU A 20 28.05 -4.38 8.88
N ILE A 21 29.31 -4.41 9.28
CA ILE A 21 30.40 -3.66 8.61
C ILE A 21 30.55 -4.10 7.15
N GLN A 22 30.49 -5.42 6.87
CA GLN A 22 30.56 -5.94 5.50
C GLN A 22 29.36 -5.47 4.66
N LEU A 23 28.15 -5.53 5.21
CA LEU A 23 26.94 -5.09 4.55
C LEU A 23 26.97 -3.59 4.26
N LYS A 24 27.44 -2.79 5.21
CA LYS A 24 27.64 -1.35 5.02
C LYS A 24 28.64 -1.04 3.90
N ARG A 25 29.75 -1.78 3.82
CA ARG A 25 30.71 -1.68 2.71
C ARG A 25 30.12 -2.09 1.36
N ALA A 26 29.16 -3.00 1.36
CA ALA A 26 28.41 -3.41 0.17
C ALA A 26 27.30 -2.40 -0.25
N GLY A 27 27.17 -1.28 0.46
CA GLY A 27 26.23 -0.20 0.12
C GLY A 27 24.87 -0.29 0.81
N PHE A 28 24.66 -1.25 1.71
CA PHE A 28 23.43 -1.31 2.51
C PHE A 28 23.44 -0.24 3.59
N LYS A 29 22.25 0.28 3.91
CA LYS A 29 22.01 1.15 5.06
C LYS A 29 21.59 0.32 6.26
N ILE A 30 21.90 0.81 7.47
CA ILE A 30 21.60 0.11 8.72
C ILE A 30 20.66 0.99 9.56
N ALA A 31 19.61 0.40 10.11
CA ALA A 31 18.71 0.99 11.07
C ALA A 31 18.77 0.22 12.40
N VAL A 32 18.78 0.95 13.51
CA VAL A 32 18.54 0.38 14.84
C VAL A 32 17.08 0.58 15.19
N ASP A 33 16.41 -0.52 15.50
CA ASP A 33 14.97 -0.58 15.79
C ASP A 33 14.69 -0.35 17.28
N ASP A 34 13.46 0.16 17.58
CA ASP A 34 12.91 0.34 18.94
C ASP A 34 13.91 0.97 19.95
N TYR A 35 14.62 2.01 19.52
CA TYR A 35 15.60 2.67 20.38
C TYR A 35 14.93 3.34 21.58
N LYS A 36 15.42 3.01 22.78
CA LYS A 36 15.04 3.65 24.06
C LYS A 36 16.25 4.04 24.88
N ILE A 37 16.08 4.97 25.83
CA ILE A 37 17.16 5.32 26.77
C ILE A 37 17.59 4.07 27.52
N GLY A 38 18.92 3.88 27.60
CA GLY A 38 19.53 2.69 28.20
C GLY A 38 19.80 1.56 27.21
N TYR A 39 19.62 1.80 25.91
CA TYR A 39 20.07 0.87 24.87
C TYR A 39 21.56 0.58 25.01
N LYS A 40 21.92 -0.72 25.11
CA LYS A 40 23.26 -1.13 25.54
C LYS A 40 24.25 -1.34 24.41
N ASN A 41 23.74 -1.57 23.18
CA ASN A 41 24.58 -1.99 22.04
C ASN A 41 25.12 -0.75 21.31
N GLU A 42 26.14 -0.12 21.86
CA GLU A 42 26.73 1.14 21.34
C GLU A 42 27.36 0.96 19.94
N GLU A 43 27.96 -0.19 19.61
CA GLU A 43 28.55 -0.42 18.28
C GLU A 43 27.49 -0.44 17.19
N PHE A 44 26.28 -0.94 17.46
CA PHE A 44 25.17 -0.88 16.52
C PHE A 44 24.74 0.56 16.25
N ILE A 45 24.68 1.38 17.29
CA ILE A 45 24.38 2.81 17.14
C ILE A 45 25.42 3.49 16.26
N ASP A 46 26.70 3.20 16.48
CA ASP A 46 27.78 3.83 15.71
C ASP A 46 27.72 3.45 14.22
N LEU A 47 27.38 2.19 13.91
CA LEU A 47 27.20 1.70 12.56
C LEU A 47 25.92 2.18 11.87
N ALA A 48 24.86 2.50 12.62
CA ALA A 48 23.57 2.85 12.06
C ALA A 48 23.58 4.14 11.22
N ASP A 49 22.81 4.15 10.15
CA ASP A 49 22.46 5.34 9.37
C ASP A 49 21.12 5.94 9.88
N TYR A 50 20.23 5.07 10.39
CA TYR A 50 18.91 5.41 10.92
C TYR A 50 18.78 4.96 12.37
N ILE A 51 18.12 5.75 13.19
CA ILE A 51 17.73 5.39 14.56
C ILE A 51 16.21 5.55 14.66
N LYS A 52 15.53 4.45 14.90
CA LYS A 52 14.08 4.39 15.09
C LYS A 52 13.80 4.53 16.59
N VAL A 53 13.21 5.66 16.98
CA VAL A 53 12.96 6.00 18.38
C VAL A 53 11.51 5.72 18.72
N ASP A 54 11.28 4.81 19.65
CA ASP A 54 9.94 4.48 20.16
C ASP A 54 9.37 5.64 21.00
N PHE A 55 8.32 6.29 20.51
CA PHE A 55 7.68 7.43 21.17
C PHE A 55 6.73 7.02 22.31
N ILE A 56 6.43 5.73 22.47
CA ILE A 56 5.65 5.21 23.59
C ILE A 56 6.57 4.79 24.74
N ALA A 57 7.67 4.10 24.39
CA ALA A 57 8.60 3.56 25.39
C ALA A 57 9.52 4.63 26.01
N ASN A 58 9.66 5.79 25.40
CA ASN A 58 10.44 6.91 25.89
C ASN A 58 9.56 8.04 26.43
N SER A 59 9.95 8.68 27.53
CA SER A 59 9.29 9.89 28.00
C SER A 59 9.58 11.09 27.07
N ILE A 60 8.74 12.13 27.11
CA ILE A 60 8.92 13.35 26.31
C ILE A 60 10.31 13.98 26.58
N ASP A 61 10.75 13.98 27.84
CA ASP A 61 12.05 14.52 28.20
C ASP A 61 13.21 13.69 27.66
N ASP A 62 13.03 12.37 27.63
CA ASP A 62 13.98 11.43 27.03
C ASP A 62 14.10 11.67 25.52
N ILE A 63 12.97 11.79 24.83
CA ILE A 63 12.94 12.07 23.38
C ILE A 63 13.65 13.39 23.07
N ARG A 64 13.43 14.44 23.89
CA ARG A 64 14.11 15.73 23.76
C ARG A 64 15.62 15.64 24.02
N GLN A 65 16.04 14.82 24.98
CA GLN A 65 17.46 14.59 25.26
C GLN A 65 18.13 13.80 24.12
N LEU A 66 17.44 12.77 23.61
CA LEU A 66 17.92 11.95 22.49
C LEU A 66 18.19 12.78 21.23
N SER A 67 17.27 13.65 20.86
CA SER A 67 17.41 14.49 19.68
C SER A 67 18.62 15.46 19.75
N LYS A 68 19.10 15.76 20.95
CA LYS A 68 20.26 16.65 21.20
C LYS A 68 21.59 15.91 21.28
N LYS A 69 21.60 14.58 21.35
CA LYS A 69 22.86 13.82 21.45
C LYS A 69 23.72 14.01 20.22
N GLU A 70 24.98 14.35 20.44
CA GLU A 70 25.97 14.64 19.39
C GLU A 70 26.10 13.48 18.38
N LYS A 71 26.08 12.23 18.89
CA LYS A 71 26.17 11.03 18.08
C LYS A 71 25.02 10.83 17.10
N PHE A 72 23.85 11.48 17.33
CA PHE A 72 22.68 11.38 16.45
C PHE A 72 22.60 12.49 15.40
N LYS A 73 23.39 13.54 15.52
CA LYS A 73 23.38 14.66 14.55
C LYS A 73 23.67 14.27 13.11
N LYS A 74 24.43 13.18 12.91
CA LYS A 74 24.77 12.65 11.59
C LYS A 74 23.87 11.50 11.13
N LYS A 75 22.85 11.14 11.91
CA LYS A 75 21.96 10.03 11.67
C LYS A 75 20.56 10.54 11.34
N ILE A 76 19.82 9.74 10.59
CA ILE A 76 18.42 10.05 10.29
C ILE A 76 17.58 9.47 11.42
N LEU A 77 16.89 10.34 12.16
CA LEU A 77 15.96 9.92 13.21
C LEU A 77 14.59 9.64 12.61
N LEU A 78 14.04 8.48 12.97
CA LEU A 78 12.68 8.05 12.66
C LEU A 78 11.89 8.00 13.97
N ALA A 79 10.75 8.70 14.02
CA ALA A 79 9.81 8.62 15.14
C ALA A 79 8.89 7.44 14.92
N GLU A 80 8.96 6.44 15.81
CA GLU A 80 8.09 5.26 15.78
C GLU A 80 6.95 5.37 16.78
N LYS A 81 5.87 4.61 16.49
CA LYS A 81 4.68 4.50 17.34
C LYS A 81 4.08 5.86 17.66
N VAL A 82 4.11 6.78 16.68
CA VAL A 82 3.45 8.08 16.78
C VAL A 82 1.94 7.85 16.76
N GLU A 83 1.25 8.05 17.89
CA GLU A 83 -0.17 7.71 18.03
C GLU A 83 -1.12 8.92 17.94
N ASN A 84 -0.60 10.14 18.11
CA ASN A 84 -1.41 11.34 18.14
C ASN A 84 -0.70 12.56 17.56
N GLU A 85 -1.47 13.66 17.37
CA GLU A 85 -0.98 14.90 16.80
C GLU A 85 0.10 15.58 17.66
N GLU A 86 0.04 15.41 18.98
CA GLU A 86 1.02 16.02 19.89
C GLU A 86 2.38 15.36 19.72
N MET A 87 2.43 14.03 19.64
CA MET A 87 3.65 13.28 19.34
C MET A 87 4.20 13.65 17.97
N HIS A 88 3.33 13.80 16.96
CA HIS A 88 3.75 14.22 15.63
C HIS A 88 4.37 15.61 15.64
N LYS A 89 3.73 16.59 16.28
CA LYS A 89 4.25 17.95 16.43
C LYS A 89 5.61 17.96 17.15
N LEU A 90 5.71 17.22 18.26
CA LEU A 90 6.96 17.09 19.00
C LEU A 90 8.08 16.52 18.11
N ALA A 91 7.81 15.48 17.35
CA ALA A 91 8.79 14.87 16.45
C ALA A 91 9.24 15.85 15.35
N MET A 92 8.31 16.64 14.79
CA MET A 92 8.64 17.71 13.83
C MET A 92 9.50 18.81 14.44
N GLU A 93 9.17 19.29 15.64
CA GLU A 93 9.94 20.29 16.37
C GLU A 93 11.37 19.83 16.68
N LEU A 94 11.52 18.54 16.99
CA LEU A 94 12.81 17.90 17.27
C LEU A 94 13.57 17.46 16.02
N ASN A 95 13.06 17.83 14.83
CA ASN A 95 13.72 17.61 13.53
C ASN A 95 13.88 16.14 13.12
N TYR A 96 12.99 15.26 13.58
CA TYR A 96 12.88 13.92 13.04
C TYR A 96 12.52 13.99 11.55
N LYS A 97 13.07 13.09 10.75
CA LYS A 97 12.91 13.11 9.29
C LYS A 97 11.92 12.09 8.76
N LEU A 98 11.76 11.02 9.50
CA LEU A 98 10.86 9.91 9.15
C LEU A 98 9.89 9.67 10.32
N PHE A 99 8.70 9.18 10.01
CA PHE A 99 7.62 9.01 10.97
C PHE A 99 6.88 7.71 10.68
N GLN A 100 6.59 6.93 11.73
CA GLN A 100 5.82 5.70 11.68
C GLN A 100 4.91 5.62 12.90
N GLY A 101 3.66 5.18 12.72
CA GLY A 101 2.76 4.97 13.85
C GLY A 101 1.28 5.13 13.49
N PHE A 102 0.45 4.80 14.46
CA PHE A 102 -1.00 4.72 14.32
C PHE A 102 -1.67 6.10 14.05
N TYR A 103 -1.00 7.20 14.41
CA TYR A 103 -1.46 8.55 14.06
C TYR A 103 -1.72 8.74 12.57
N TYR A 104 -0.92 8.11 11.73
CA TYR A 104 -1.08 8.16 10.27
C TYR A 104 -2.12 7.15 9.75
N ALA A 105 -2.62 6.28 10.63
CA ALA A 105 -3.62 5.26 10.35
C ALA A 105 -4.99 5.53 11.00
N LYS A 106 -5.10 6.52 11.92
CA LYS A 106 -6.38 6.81 12.59
C LYS A 106 -7.33 7.60 11.69
N PRO A 107 -8.55 7.11 11.43
CA PRO A 107 -9.60 7.94 10.84
C PRO A 107 -10.08 9.01 11.83
N ILE A 108 -10.16 10.25 11.38
CA ILE A 108 -10.88 11.32 12.09
C ILE A 108 -12.26 11.43 11.44
N VAL A 109 -13.30 11.06 12.14
CA VAL A 109 -14.67 11.07 11.61
C VAL A 109 -15.17 12.52 11.49
N HIS A 110 -15.29 13.01 10.26
CA HIS A 110 -16.00 14.25 9.94
C HIS A 110 -17.34 13.92 9.29
N LYS A 111 -18.44 14.42 9.85
CA LYS A 111 -19.79 14.26 9.28
C LYS A 111 -19.86 14.91 7.89
N GLY A 112 -20.13 14.11 6.86
CA GLY A 112 -20.39 14.60 5.52
C GLY A 112 -19.51 14.01 4.40
N ASN A 113 -18.66 13.06 4.70
CA ASN A 113 -17.88 12.36 3.68
C ASN A 113 -18.75 11.33 2.93
N TYR A 114 -18.53 11.17 1.64
CA TYR A 114 -19.24 10.19 0.81
C TYR A 114 -18.33 9.66 -0.29
N ILE A 115 -18.57 8.42 -0.71
CA ILE A 115 -17.88 7.83 -1.84
C ILE A 115 -18.61 8.23 -3.12
N SER A 116 -17.91 8.88 -4.06
CA SER A 116 -18.51 9.33 -5.30
C SER A 116 -18.91 8.16 -6.20
N ILE A 117 -19.89 8.42 -7.07
CA ILE A 117 -20.30 7.47 -8.12
C ILE A 117 -19.11 7.07 -8.99
N ASN A 118 -18.22 8.00 -9.31
CA ASN A 118 -17.03 7.72 -10.12
C ASN A 118 -16.08 6.70 -9.44
N VAL A 119 -15.90 6.80 -8.11
CA VAL A 119 -15.10 5.81 -7.35
C VAL A 119 -15.77 4.45 -7.38
N LYS A 120 -17.09 4.40 -7.17
CA LYS A 120 -17.87 3.14 -7.25
C LYS A 120 -17.75 2.48 -8.62
N SER A 121 -17.93 3.26 -9.69
CA SER A 121 -17.80 2.79 -11.07
C SER A 121 -16.40 2.24 -11.35
N CYS A 122 -15.35 2.95 -10.91
CA CYS A 122 -13.97 2.48 -11.07
C CYS A 122 -13.72 1.16 -10.35
N LEU A 123 -14.16 1.03 -9.09
CA LEU A 123 -13.98 -0.19 -8.29
C LEU A 123 -14.72 -1.38 -8.90
N GLU A 124 -15.96 -1.18 -9.35
CA GLU A 124 -16.74 -2.23 -10.00
C GLU A 124 -16.06 -2.72 -11.28
N ILE A 125 -15.56 -1.81 -12.11
CA ILE A 125 -14.88 -2.16 -13.36
C ILE A 125 -13.54 -2.83 -13.07
N ILE A 126 -12.76 -2.36 -12.08
CA ILE A 126 -11.51 -3.00 -11.66
C ILE A 126 -11.79 -4.44 -11.20
N ARG A 127 -12.82 -4.67 -10.37
CA ARG A 127 -13.23 -6.00 -9.96
C ARG A 127 -13.54 -6.89 -11.16
N LYS A 128 -14.43 -6.44 -12.05
CA LYS A 128 -14.85 -7.22 -13.23
C LYS A 128 -13.70 -7.50 -14.20
N LEU A 129 -12.79 -6.56 -14.33
CA LEU A 129 -11.59 -6.69 -15.16
C LEU A 129 -10.64 -7.78 -14.63
N ASN A 130 -10.59 -7.91 -13.31
CA ASN A 130 -9.73 -8.86 -12.61
C ASN A 130 -10.43 -10.21 -12.27
N THR A 131 -11.76 -10.30 -12.35
CA THR A 131 -12.48 -11.56 -12.17
C THR A 131 -12.24 -12.47 -13.38
N PRO A 132 -11.62 -13.65 -13.21
CA PRO A 132 -11.29 -14.53 -14.32
C PRO A 132 -12.54 -15.08 -15.00
N LYS A 133 -12.48 -15.16 -16.33
CA LYS A 133 -13.42 -15.92 -17.14
C LYS A 133 -12.64 -16.98 -17.91
N PHE A 134 -13.28 -18.10 -18.14
CA PHE A 134 -12.67 -19.23 -18.81
C PHE A 134 -13.45 -19.57 -20.08
N THR A 135 -12.74 -19.92 -21.13
CA THR A 135 -13.32 -20.51 -22.34
C THR A 135 -13.78 -21.93 -22.07
N GLN A 136 -14.50 -22.53 -23.01
CA GLN A 136 -14.86 -23.98 -22.94
C GLN A 136 -13.62 -24.87 -22.90
N SER A 137 -12.48 -24.41 -23.46
CA SER A 137 -11.18 -25.08 -23.38
C SER A 137 -10.41 -24.87 -22.10
N GLY A 138 -10.96 -24.09 -21.13
CA GLY A 138 -10.30 -23.76 -19.87
C GLY A 138 -9.29 -22.62 -19.93
N GLU A 139 -9.17 -21.93 -21.06
CA GLU A 139 -8.28 -20.78 -21.20
C GLU A 139 -8.88 -19.53 -20.57
N ARG A 140 -8.07 -18.79 -19.83
CA ARG A 140 -8.47 -17.53 -19.20
C ARG A 140 -8.57 -16.42 -20.24
N PHE A 141 -9.65 -15.66 -20.21
CA PHE A 141 -9.82 -14.47 -21.02
C PHE A 141 -10.47 -13.31 -20.25
N VAL A 142 -10.28 -12.10 -20.75
CA VAL A 142 -10.96 -10.89 -20.29
C VAL A 142 -11.89 -10.39 -21.39
N ASP A 143 -13.18 -10.31 -21.08
CA ASP A 143 -14.20 -9.83 -22.00
C ASP A 143 -14.19 -8.29 -22.05
N LEU A 144 -13.27 -7.75 -22.88
CA LEU A 144 -13.12 -6.32 -23.04
C LEU A 144 -14.37 -5.64 -23.62
N LEU A 145 -15.17 -6.37 -24.41
CA LEU A 145 -16.45 -5.87 -24.92
C LEU A 145 -17.45 -5.64 -23.78
N LYS A 146 -17.51 -6.58 -22.84
CA LYS A 146 -18.36 -6.41 -21.67
C LYS A 146 -17.87 -5.26 -20.79
N ILE A 147 -16.56 -5.12 -20.63
CA ILE A 147 -15.95 -4.00 -19.87
C ILE A 147 -16.29 -2.66 -20.54
N SER A 148 -16.21 -2.54 -21.88
CA SER A 148 -16.57 -1.29 -22.57
C SER A 148 -18.01 -0.86 -22.27
N ARG A 149 -18.96 -1.79 -22.23
CA ARG A 149 -20.36 -1.51 -21.89
C ARG A 149 -20.55 -1.00 -20.43
N TYR A 150 -19.70 -1.46 -19.49
CA TYR A 150 -19.73 -0.91 -18.12
C TYR A 150 -19.19 0.52 -18.09
N ILE A 151 -18.10 0.80 -18.84
CA ILE A 151 -17.53 2.14 -18.94
C ILE A 151 -18.52 3.11 -19.61
N GLU A 152 -19.26 2.69 -20.62
CA GLU A 152 -20.25 3.49 -21.33
C GLU A 152 -21.43 3.94 -20.44
N ARG A 153 -21.71 3.24 -19.34
CA ARG A 153 -22.76 3.63 -18.40
C ARG A 153 -22.41 4.84 -17.53
N ASP A 154 -21.13 5.16 -17.44
CA ASP A 154 -20.64 6.33 -16.72
C ASP A 154 -20.03 7.35 -17.72
N PRO A 155 -20.75 8.43 -18.09
CA PRO A 155 -20.28 9.37 -19.10
C PRO A 155 -18.95 10.06 -18.72
N VAL A 156 -18.69 10.28 -17.43
CA VAL A 156 -17.46 10.91 -16.95
C VAL A 156 -16.29 9.97 -17.15
N LEU A 157 -16.47 8.71 -16.77
CA LEU A 157 -15.43 7.68 -16.96
C LEU A 157 -15.20 7.39 -18.44
N ALA A 158 -16.27 7.30 -19.24
CA ALA A 158 -16.19 7.15 -20.69
C ALA A 158 -15.34 8.26 -21.34
N PHE A 159 -15.62 9.52 -20.98
CA PHE A 159 -14.83 10.67 -21.47
C PHE A 159 -13.35 10.55 -21.06
N LYS A 160 -13.06 10.22 -19.80
CA LYS A 160 -11.68 10.06 -19.31
C LYS A 160 -10.94 8.94 -20.05
N VAL A 161 -11.58 7.78 -20.28
CA VAL A 161 -11.00 6.65 -21.02
C VAL A 161 -10.72 7.01 -22.48
N LEU A 162 -11.65 7.70 -23.17
CA LEU A 162 -11.43 8.21 -24.53
C LEU A 162 -10.26 9.19 -24.59
N ARG A 163 -10.20 10.12 -23.63
CA ARG A 163 -9.12 11.11 -23.55
C ARG A 163 -7.74 10.42 -23.41
N ILE A 164 -7.64 9.42 -22.55
CA ILE A 164 -6.42 8.66 -22.33
C ILE A 164 -6.04 7.88 -23.59
N ALA A 165 -6.97 7.16 -24.21
CA ALA A 165 -6.71 6.42 -25.44
C ALA A 165 -6.25 7.35 -26.57
N ASN A 166 -6.80 8.56 -26.63
CA ASN A 166 -6.41 9.56 -27.61
C ASN A 166 -5.05 10.23 -27.29
N SER A 167 -4.66 10.39 -26.03
CA SER A 167 -3.37 10.96 -25.63
C SER A 167 -2.17 10.04 -25.90
N MET A 168 -2.38 8.72 -25.90
CA MET A 168 -1.33 7.72 -26.14
C MET A 168 -0.93 7.56 -27.62
N ARG A 169 -1.43 8.42 -28.50
CA ARG A 169 -1.15 8.31 -29.92
C ARG A 169 0.27 8.75 -30.27
N VAL A 170 1.05 7.80 -30.68
CA VAL A 170 2.25 8.05 -31.47
C VAL A 170 1.91 7.58 -32.90
N ASN A 171 1.71 8.50 -33.83
CA ASN A 171 1.51 8.25 -35.27
C ASN A 171 0.17 7.69 -35.78
N ILE A 172 -0.96 7.84 -35.09
CA ILE A 172 -2.26 7.44 -35.67
C ILE A 172 -3.12 8.70 -35.93
N TYR A 173 -3.43 8.98 -37.17
CA TYR A 173 -4.24 10.13 -37.63
C TYR A 173 -5.74 9.99 -37.33
N ILE A 174 -6.22 8.81 -36.91
CA ILE A 174 -7.64 8.55 -36.72
C ILE A 174 -8.01 8.80 -35.24
N LYS A 175 -8.91 9.74 -34.99
CA LYS A 175 -9.46 10.01 -33.66
C LYS A 175 -10.27 8.82 -33.16
N ILE A 176 -10.05 8.39 -31.92
CA ILE A 176 -10.84 7.35 -31.27
C ILE A 176 -12.07 8.00 -30.65
N ASP A 177 -13.24 7.64 -31.13
CA ASP A 177 -14.55 8.14 -30.76
C ASP A 177 -15.46 7.07 -30.13
N SER A 178 -14.97 5.84 -30.03
CA SER A 178 -15.69 4.69 -29.47
C SER A 178 -14.96 4.13 -28.26
N ILE A 179 -15.70 3.91 -27.18
CA ILE A 179 -15.18 3.28 -25.96
C ILE A 179 -14.66 1.87 -26.23
N GLN A 180 -15.36 1.12 -27.06
CA GLN A 180 -14.93 -0.22 -27.44
C GLN A 180 -13.55 -0.21 -28.12
N ARG A 181 -13.31 0.73 -29.05
CA ARG A 181 -12.00 0.92 -29.69
C ARG A 181 -10.95 1.39 -28.68
N ALA A 182 -11.32 2.32 -27.80
CA ALA A 182 -10.42 2.80 -26.73
C ALA A 182 -9.97 1.66 -25.81
N VAL A 183 -10.90 0.86 -25.34
CA VAL A 183 -10.62 -0.29 -24.46
C VAL A 183 -9.78 -1.35 -25.16
N SER A 184 -10.07 -1.64 -26.44
CA SER A 184 -9.29 -2.60 -27.24
C SER A 184 -7.85 -2.11 -27.48
N LEU A 185 -7.66 -0.81 -27.73
CA LEU A 185 -6.35 -0.21 -27.92
C LEU A 185 -5.51 -0.20 -26.63
N LEU A 186 -6.12 0.13 -25.50
CA LEU A 186 -5.46 0.13 -24.20
C LEU A 186 -5.10 -1.30 -23.76
N GLY A 187 -5.99 -2.24 -24.01
CA GLY A 187 -5.88 -3.61 -23.55
C GLY A 187 -6.02 -3.71 -22.02
N TYR A 188 -6.00 -4.94 -21.50
CA TYR A 188 -6.22 -5.23 -20.08
C TYR A 188 -5.27 -4.45 -19.14
N ARG A 189 -3.93 -4.57 -19.38
CA ARG A 189 -2.93 -4.03 -18.44
C ARG A 189 -3.00 -2.51 -18.30
N LYS A 190 -3.05 -1.80 -19.42
CA LYS A 190 -3.10 -0.32 -19.42
C LYS A 190 -4.43 0.17 -18.87
N LEU A 191 -5.55 -0.48 -19.23
CA LEU A 191 -6.87 -0.11 -18.73
C LEU A 191 -6.94 -0.28 -17.21
N ASN A 192 -6.48 -1.42 -16.65
CA ASN A 192 -6.44 -1.66 -15.20
C ASN A 192 -5.61 -0.60 -14.47
N ARG A 193 -4.42 -0.29 -14.99
CA ARG A 193 -3.55 0.77 -14.45
C ARG A 193 -4.27 2.13 -14.44
N TRP A 194 -4.88 2.52 -15.54
CA TRP A 194 -5.54 3.82 -15.65
C TRP A 194 -6.79 3.94 -14.79
N LEU A 195 -7.54 2.89 -14.63
CA LEU A 195 -8.68 2.88 -13.69
C LEU A 195 -8.23 3.11 -12.24
N LYS A 196 -7.11 2.52 -11.82
CA LYS A 196 -6.52 2.80 -10.51
C LYS A 196 -6.10 4.26 -10.37
N ILE A 197 -5.45 4.83 -11.39
CA ILE A 197 -5.06 6.24 -11.42
C ILE A 197 -6.29 7.15 -11.31
N LEU A 198 -7.33 6.90 -12.10
CA LEU A 198 -8.56 7.70 -12.10
C LEU A 198 -9.27 7.65 -10.75
N LEU A 199 -9.32 6.48 -10.12
CA LEU A 199 -9.88 6.28 -8.78
C LEU A 199 -9.16 7.17 -7.75
N PHE A 200 -7.84 7.12 -7.72
CA PHE A 200 -7.06 7.87 -6.72
C PHE A 200 -6.98 9.37 -7.00
N GLN A 201 -7.16 9.80 -8.26
CA GLN A 201 -7.33 11.23 -8.57
C GLN A 201 -8.59 11.83 -7.95
N GLU A 202 -9.71 11.10 -7.99
CA GLU A 202 -10.96 11.56 -7.37
C GLU A 202 -10.81 11.76 -5.86
N VAL A 203 -9.99 10.95 -5.21
CA VAL A 203 -9.71 11.05 -3.78
C VAL A 203 -8.80 12.23 -3.44
N LYS A 204 -7.75 12.46 -4.25
CA LYS A 204 -6.77 13.53 -4.04
C LYS A 204 -7.40 14.93 -4.04
N THR A 205 -8.48 15.14 -4.80
CA THR A 205 -9.12 16.45 -4.95
C THR A 205 -9.96 16.88 -3.75
N ARG A 206 -10.21 16.01 -2.77
CA ARG A 206 -11.19 16.23 -1.69
C ARG A 206 -10.65 16.77 -0.37
N GLY A 207 -9.34 16.83 -0.16
CA GLY A 207 -8.78 17.20 1.14
C GLY A 207 -7.58 18.11 1.08
N LYS A 208 -7.78 19.44 0.99
CA LYS A 208 -6.67 20.42 0.93
C LYS A 208 -5.72 20.39 2.15
N ASN A 209 -6.15 19.90 3.32
CA ASN A 209 -5.33 19.88 4.54
C ASN A 209 -4.68 18.53 4.87
N ARG A 210 -4.92 17.47 4.07
CA ARG A 210 -4.42 16.10 4.30
C ARG A 210 -3.56 15.56 3.14
N ASP A 211 -3.09 16.41 2.25
CA ASP A 211 -2.39 15.99 1.02
C ASP A 211 -1.26 14.99 1.26
N ARG A 212 -0.50 15.16 2.35
CA ARG A 212 0.61 14.26 2.66
C ARG A 212 0.14 12.89 3.15
N LEU A 213 -0.84 12.88 4.07
CA LEU A 213 -1.40 11.64 4.60
C LEU A 213 -2.10 10.83 3.49
N ASN A 214 -2.92 11.49 2.69
CA ASN A 214 -3.60 10.85 1.57
C ASN A 214 -2.62 10.27 0.55
N LYS A 215 -1.49 10.93 0.28
CA LYS A 215 -0.46 10.42 -0.61
C LYS A 215 0.17 9.12 -0.09
N GLU A 216 0.50 9.06 1.20
CA GLU A 216 1.10 7.86 1.79
C GLU A 216 0.09 6.70 1.86
N VAL A 217 -1.17 6.98 2.23
CA VAL A 217 -2.24 5.97 2.20
C VAL A 217 -2.47 5.43 0.79
N ILE A 218 -2.58 6.31 -0.21
CA ILE A 218 -2.73 5.92 -1.61
C ILE A 218 -1.53 5.08 -2.06
N ARG A 219 -0.32 5.48 -1.70
CA ARG A 219 0.90 4.72 -2.01
C ARG A 219 0.83 3.31 -1.41
N THR A 220 0.47 3.19 -0.15
CA THR A 220 0.32 1.90 0.53
C THR A 220 -0.73 1.03 -0.15
N ILE A 221 -1.91 1.58 -0.48
CA ILE A 221 -2.97 0.84 -1.19
C ILE A 221 -2.46 0.33 -2.54
N ILE A 222 -1.73 1.14 -3.30
CA ILE A 222 -1.20 0.74 -4.61
C ILE A 222 -0.17 -0.39 -4.46
N ILE A 223 0.73 -0.29 -3.50
CA ILE A 223 1.73 -1.35 -3.22
C ILE A 223 1.04 -2.63 -2.76
N ARG A 224 0.10 -2.56 -1.80
CA ARG A 224 -0.70 -3.71 -1.35
C ARG A 224 -1.43 -4.38 -2.49
N THR A 225 -2.09 -3.60 -3.34
CA THR A 225 -2.81 -4.13 -4.49
C THR A 225 -1.86 -4.85 -5.45
N SER A 226 -0.69 -4.28 -5.75
CA SER A 226 0.33 -4.92 -6.57
C SER A 226 0.90 -6.18 -5.91
N PHE A 227 1.04 -6.18 -4.58
CA PHE A 227 1.49 -7.34 -3.82
C PHE A 227 0.49 -8.50 -3.93
N VAL A 228 -0.81 -8.21 -3.77
CA VAL A 228 -1.88 -9.20 -3.98
C VAL A 228 -1.88 -9.73 -5.40
N GLU A 229 -1.79 -8.87 -6.42
CA GLU A 229 -1.72 -9.28 -7.82
C GLU A 229 -0.54 -10.24 -8.08
N ASN A 230 0.63 -9.94 -7.52
CA ASN A 230 1.82 -10.79 -7.66
C ASN A 230 1.73 -12.09 -6.86
N ILE A 231 1.19 -12.08 -5.63
CA ILE A 231 0.90 -13.31 -4.86
C ILE A 231 -0.01 -14.23 -5.67
N ILE A 232 -1.12 -13.72 -6.21
CA ILE A 232 -2.07 -14.52 -6.99
C ILE A 232 -1.44 -15.08 -8.27
N SER A 233 -0.51 -14.34 -8.90
CA SER A 233 0.19 -14.82 -10.10
C SER A 233 1.05 -16.06 -9.81
N GLU A 234 1.61 -16.16 -8.62
CA GLU A 234 2.44 -17.28 -8.15
C GLU A 234 1.63 -18.40 -7.47
N THR A 235 0.34 -18.13 -7.17
CA THR A 235 -0.51 -19.07 -6.41
C THR A 235 -1.76 -19.43 -7.21
N PRO A 236 -1.71 -20.49 -8.05
CA PRO A 236 -2.79 -20.81 -9.00
C PRO A 236 -4.17 -21.03 -8.39
N ASN A 237 -4.25 -21.57 -7.17
CA ASN A 237 -5.50 -21.80 -6.44
C ASN A 237 -6.21 -20.52 -5.99
N LEU A 238 -5.53 -19.38 -5.98
CA LEU A 238 -6.12 -18.07 -5.64
C LEU A 238 -6.69 -17.33 -6.85
N LYS A 239 -6.44 -17.80 -8.07
CA LYS A 239 -6.86 -17.10 -9.30
C LYS A 239 -8.36 -16.93 -9.42
N GLU A 240 -9.14 -17.83 -8.87
CA GLU A 240 -10.62 -17.76 -8.87
C GLU A 240 -11.11 -16.53 -8.10
N TYR A 241 -10.44 -16.19 -7.01
CA TYR A 241 -10.80 -15.08 -6.10
C TYR A 241 -10.08 -13.76 -6.44
N GLN A 242 -9.38 -13.68 -7.58
CA GLN A 242 -8.52 -12.54 -7.91
C GLN A 242 -9.26 -11.20 -7.87
N GLY A 243 -10.48 -11.13 -8.41
CA GLY A 243 -11.24 -9.88 -8.46
C GLY A 243 -11.60 -9.37 -7.06
N GLU A 244 -12.08 -10.27 -6.21
CA GLU A 244 -12.47 -9.99 -4.83
C GLU A 244 -11.26 -9.66 -3.95
N MET A 245 -10.17 -10.41 -4.07
CA MET A 245 -8.93 -10.16 -3.33
C MET A 245 -8.33 -8.78 -3.63
N ILE A 246 -8.26 -8.41 -4.91
CA ILE A 246 -7.78 -7.09 -5.35
C ILE A 246 -8.69 -6.00 -4.79
N LEU A 247 -10.02 -6.16 -4.92
CA LEU A 247 -10.97 -5.18 -4.44
C LEU A 247 -10.88 -5.01 -2.92
N THR A 248 -10.85 -6.11 -2.17
CA THR A 248 -10.76 -6.09 -0.71
C THR A 248 -9.47 -5.40 -0.24
N SER A 249 -8.32 -5.69 -0.87
CA SER A 249 -7.05 -5.06 -0.55
C SER A 249 -7.02 -3.55 -0.84
N MET A 250 -7.79 -3.09 -1.82
CA MET A 250 -7.92 -1.66 -2.12
C MET A 250 -8.79 -0.94 -1.10
N ILE A 251 -9.87 -1.59 -0.64
CA ILE A 251 -10.85 -0.98 0.27
C ILE A 251 -10.36 -0.98 1.72
N ASP A 252 -9.47 -1.88 2.09
CA ASP A 252 -8.99 -2.08 3.47
C ASP A 252 -8.48 -0.81 4.19
N MET A 253 -8.10 0.23 3.45
CA MET A 253 -7.65 1.50 4.01
C MET A 253 -8.55 2.68 3.59
N PHE A 254 -9.76 2.42 3.11
CA PHE A 254 -10.65 3.48 2.68
C PHE A 254 -11.25 4.27 3.85
N ASP A 255 -11.35 3.66 5.03
CA ASP A 255 -11.69 4.33 6.27
C ASP A 255 -10.79 5.53 6.53
N ILE A 256 -9.48 5.35 6.37
CA ILE A 256 -8.47 6.42 6.51
C ILE A 256 -8.60 7.42 5.35
N LEU A 257 -8.77 6.91 4.13
CA LEU A 257 -8.73 7.70 2.91
C LEU A 257 -9.96 8.60 2.76
N PHE A 258 -11.14 8.10 3.13
CA PHE A 258 -12.41 8.82 3.04
C PHE A 258 -12.87 9.43 4.37
N ASP A 259 -12.17 9.10 5.47
CA ASP A 259 -12.55 9.56 6.80
C ASP A 259 -13.97 9.11 7.18
N MET A 260 -14.23 7.83 6.96
CA MET A 260 -15.50 7.14 7.20
C MET A 260 -15.24 5.86 7.99
N THR A 261 -16.25 5.33 8.68
CA THR A 261 -16.11 4.00 9.28
C THR A 261 -16.15 2.91 8.20
N MET A 262 -15.57 1.74 8.48
CA MET A 262 -15.59 0.64 7.52
C MET A 262 -17.04 0.16 7.23
N GLU A 263 -17.94 0.25 8.21
CA GLU A 263 -19.37 -0.04 8.05
C GLU A 263 -20.01 0.92 7.03
N GLU A 264 -19.75 2.22 7.17
CA GLU A 264 -20.26 3.23 6.23
C GLU A 264 -19.72 3.02 4.81
N ILE A 265 -18.47 2.57 4.69
CA ILE A 265 -17.85 2.26 3.40
C ILE A 265 -18.50 1.04 2.77
N VAL A 266 -18.67 -0.04 3.54
CA VAL A 266 -19.30 -1.29 3.08
C VAL A 266 -20.72 -1.02 2.61
N GLU A 267 -21.51 -0.23 3.36
CA GLU A 267 -22.84 0.18 2.99
C GLU A 267 -22.83 1.09 1.75
N SER A 268 -21.98 2.11 1.73
CA SER A 268 -21.86 3.05 0.60
C SER A 268 -21.49 2.37 -0.71
N LEU A 269 -20.68 1.32 -0.67
CA LEU A 269 -20.22 0.56 -1.84
C LEU A 269 -21.14 -0.61 -2.18
N ASP A 270 -22.18 -0.86 -1.38
CA ASP A 270 -23.09 -2.03 -1.50
C ASP A 270 -22.29 -3.35 -1.56
N LEU A 271 -21.34 -3.49 -0.62
CA LEU A 271 -20.51 -4.69 -0.52
C LEU A 271 -21.23 -5.76 0.29
N SER A 272 -21.24 -6.97 -0.23
CA SER A 272 -21.89 -8.12 0.41
C SER A 272 -20.99 -9.36 0.39
N GLY A 273 -21.42 -10.42 1.11
CA GLY A 273 -20.74 -11.70 1.14
C GLY A 273 -19.32 -11.63 1.68
N ASP A 274 -18.40 -12.36 1.05
CA ASP A 274 -17.04 -12.57 1.55
C ASP A 274 -16.23 -11.28 1.73
N ILE A 275 -16.49 -10.25 0.93
CA ILE A 275 -15.81 -8.94 1.06
C ILE A 275 -16.23 -8.23 2.34
N SER A 276 -17.54 -8.16 2.59
CA SER A 276 -18.08 -7.57 3.82
C SER A 276 -17.63 -8.36 5.05
N ASP A 277 -17.66 -9.69 4.99
CA ASP A 277 -17.20 -10.55 6.08
C ASP A 277 -15.71 -10.38 6.37
N ALA A 278 -14.89 -10.20 5.34
CA ALA A 278 -13.46 -9.96 5.52
C ALA A 278 -13.17 -8.60 6.16
N LEU A 279 -13.91 -7.54 5.75
CA LEU A 279 -13.65 -6.16 6.20
C LEU A 279 -14.24 -5.87 7.58
N LEU A 280 -15.41 -6.46 7.92
CA LEU A 280 -16.14 -6.16 9.16
C LEU A 280 -16.05 -7.26 10.21
N ASN A 281 -16.02 -8.53 9.79
CA ASN A 281 -16.17 -9.68 10.68
C ASN A 281 -14.88 -10.51 10.83
N GLU A 282 -13.82 -10.13 10.15
CA GLU A 282 -12.52 -10.81 10.19
C GLU A 282 -12.61 -12.31 9.80
N LYS A 283 -13.40 -12.61 8.76
CA LYS A 283 -13.68 -13.97 8.34
C LYS A 283 -13.34 -14.26 6.89
N GLY A 284 -13.10 -15.53 6.62
CA GLY A 284 -12.95 -16.05 5.27
C GLY A 284 -11.54 -15.94 4.69
N LEU A 285 -11.43 -16.36 3.42
CA LEU A 285 -10.16 -16.37 2.69
C LEU A 285 -9.63 -14.95 2.44
N LEU A 286 -10.53 -14.00 2.15
CA LEU A 286 -10.16 -12.61 1.88
C LEU A 286 -9.58 -11.94 3.13
N TYR A 287 -10.13 -12.22 4.32
CA TYR A 287 -9.57 -11.74 5.58
C TYR A 287 -8.17 -12.31 5.85
N LYS A 288 -7.97 -13.62 5.61
CA LYS A 288 -6.64 -14.23 5.78
C LYS A 288 -5.58 -13.53 4.92
N LEU A 289 -5.96 -13.14 3.70
CA LEU A 289 -5.08 -12.36 2.82
C LEU A 289 -4.81 -10.95 3.40
N LEU A 290 -5.83 -10.24 3.88
CA LEU A 290 -5.65 -8.94 4.54
C LEU A 290 -4.75 -9.05 5.77
N HIS A 291 -4.97 -10.09 6.58
CA HIS A 291 -4.15 -10.34 7.76
C HIS A 291 -2.69 -10.61 7.38
N LEU A 292 -2.45 -11.41 6.33
CA LEU A 292 -1.11 -11.60 5.78
C LEU A 292 -0.45 -10.27 5.40
N LEU A 293 -1.16 -9.39 4.68
CA LEU A 293 -0.63 -8.09 4.26
C LEU A 293 -0.27 -7.22 5.47
N ARG A 294 -1.18 -7.12 6.43
CA ARG A 294 -1.00 -6.33 7.65
C ARG A 294 0.15 -6.86 8.51
N SER A 295 0.24 -8.17 8.71
CA SER A 295 1.33 -8.80 9.46
C SER A 295 2.68 -8.68 8.76
N TYR A 296 2.71 -8.77 7.42
CA TYR A 296 3.92 -8.54 6.64
C TYR A 296 4.46 -7.11 6.79
N GLU A 297 3.58 -6.12 6.73
CA GLU A 297 3.92 -4.71 6.92
C GLU A 297 4.33 -4.37 8.36
N ALA A 298 3.75 -5.07 9.33
CA ALA A 298 4.08 -4.95 10.75
C ALA A 298 5.38 -5.68 11.13
N GLY A 299 5.93 -6.53 10.24
CA GLY A 299 7.10 -7.36 10.54
C GLY A 299 6.80 -8.55 11.47
N ASN A 300 5.53 -8.94 11.61
CA ASN A 300 5.13 -10.10 12.43
C ASN A 300 5.30 -11.40 11.64
N TRP A 301 6.53 -11.91 11.61
CA TRP A 301 6.93 -13.02 10.74
C TRP A 301 6.30 -14.36 11.12
N GLU A 302 5.94 -14.56 12.39
CA GLU A 302 5.24 -15.76 12.85
C GLU A 302 3.85 -15.83 12.23
N GLU A 303 3.05 -14.77 12.36
CA GLU A 303 1.72 -14.69 11.73
C GLU A 303 1.79 -14.76 10.20
N VAL A 304 2.81 -14.15 9.58
CA VAL A 304 3.03 -14.25 8.14
C VAL A 304 3.21 -15.70 7.73
N GLY A 305 4.01 -16.47 8.47
CA GLY A 305 4.21 -17.90 8.22
C GLY A 305 2.91 -18.69 8.32
N ASP A 306 2.12 -18.46 9.37
CA ASP A 306 0.83 -19.12 9.60
C ASP A 306 -0.17 -18.80 8.49
N MET A 307 -0.30 -17.52 8.11
CA MET A 307 -1.20 -17.11 7.03
C MET A 307 -0.77 -17.70 5.69
N CYS A 308 0.50 -17.73 5.39
CA CYS A 308 1.01 -18.37 4.17
C CYS A 308 0.65 -19.84 4.10
N HIS A 309 0.82 -20.57 5.20
CA HIS A 309 0.44 -21.98 5.29
C HIS A 309 -1.07 -22.18 5.08
N MET A 310 -1.91 -21.34 5.73
CA MET A 310 -3.37 -21.42 5.62
C MET A 310 -3.90 -21.12 4.23
N ILE A 311 -3.22 -20.26 3.46
CA ILE A 311 -3.65 -19.81 2.12
C ILE A 311 -2.97 -20.63 1.02
N GLY A 312 -1.92 -21.37 1.35
CA GLY A 312 -1.13 -22.14 0.39
C GLY A 312 -0.14 -21.30 -0.41
N ILE A 313 0.47 -20.30 0.22
CA ILE A 313 1.49 -19.42 -0.34
C ILE A 313 2.87 -19.89 0.11
N ASP A 314 3.82 -19.90 -0.81
CA ASP A 314 5.22 -20.16 -0.47
C ASP A 314 5.83 -18.95 0.25
N TYR A 315 5.99 -19.07 1.57
CA TYR A 315 6.57 -18.04 2.43
C TYR A 315 7.93 -17.52 1.93
N THR A 316 8.76 -18.40 1.39
CA THR A 316 10.14 -18.05 0.96
C THR A 316 10.16 -17.07 -0.23
N LYS A 317 9.09 -17.02 -1.00
CA LYS A 317 8.95 -16.14 -2.17
C LYS A 317 8.43 -14.74 -1.83
N LEU A 318 7.86 -14.53 -0.64
CA LEU A 318 7.24 -13.25 -0.30
C LEU A 318 8.16 -12.03 -0.44
N PRO A 319 9.45 -12.07 0.00
CA PRO A 319 10.33 -10.92 -0.16
C PRO A 319 10.58 -10.54 -1.62
N GLU A 320 10.73 -11.54 -2.50
CA GLU A 320 10.88 -11.30 -3.94
C GLU A 320 9.59 -10.73 -4.55
N ILE A 321 8.45 -11.32 -4.21
CA ILE A 321 7.13 -10.86 -4.65
C ILE A 321 6.89 -9.43 -4.19
N TYR A 322 7.20 -9.08 -2.93
CA TYR A 322 7.06 -7.73 -2.41
C TYR A 322 7.96 -6.72 -3.12
N THR A 323 9.22 -7.07 -3.33
CA THR A 323 10.17 -6.22 -4.06
C THR A 323 9.71 -5.95 -5.49
N LYS A 324 9.18 -6.97 -6.16
CA LYS A 324 8.56 -6.83 -7.49
C LYS A 324 7.35 -5.89 -7.42
N SER A 325 6.50 -6.03 -6.42
CA SER A 325 5.29 -5.24 -6.24
C SER A 325 5.57 -3.75 -6.03
N VAL A 326 6.63 -3.43 -5.28
CA VAL A 326 7.12 -2.05 -5.12
C VAL A 326 7.61 -1.49 -6.46
N LYS A 327 8.26 -2.29 -7.31
CA LYS A 327 8.68 -1.86 -8.65
C LYS A 327 7.48 -1.62 -9.56
N ASP A 328 6.53 -2.56 -9.59
CA ASP A 328 5.33 -2.49 -10.43
C ASP A 328 4.44 -1.29 -10.06
N SER A 329 4.41 -0.92 -8.78
CA SER A 329 3.65 0.23 -8.27
C SER A 329 4.24 1.58 -8.67
N ARG A 330 5.56 1.68 -8.94
CA ARG A 330 6.24 2.95 -9.28
C ARG A 330 5.62 3.66 -10.48
N GLU A 331 5.30 2.92 -11.52
CA GLU A 331 4.70 3.51 -12.72
C GLU A 331 3.33 4.16 -12.46
N ILE A 332 2.52 3.55 -11.58
CA ILE A 332 1.22 4.11 -11.20
C ILE A 332 1.42 5.38 -10.36
N LEU A 333 2.37 5.34 -9.42
CA LEU A 333 2.69 6.48 -8.55
C LEU A 333 3.26 7.67 -9.34
N GLU A 334 4.19 7.42 -10.26
CA GLU A 334 4.74 8.46 -11.15
C GLU A 334 3.67 9.12 -12.04
N ASP A 335 2.72 8.33 -12.54
CA ASP A 335 1.62 8.87 -13.34
C ASP A 335 0.63 9.68 -12.49
N LEU A 336 0.39 9.26 -11.22
CA LEU A 336 -0.42 10.03 -10.27
C LEU A 336 0.23 11.37 -9.89
N GLU A 337 1.55 11.46 -9.86
CA GLU A 337 2.27 12.70 -9.55
C GLU A 337 2.27 13.70 -10.73
N LYS A 338 2.21 13.21 -11.96
CA LYS A 338 2.20 14.04 -13.20
C LYS A 338 0.83 14.66 -13.52
N LEU A 339 -0.22 14.18 -12.88
CA LEU A 339 -1.62 14.56 -13.10
C LEU A 339 -2.16 15.43 -11.97
#